data_ec8b4ca0716ad3d04fc79b9a351d85a8
#
_entry.id   ec8b4ca0716ad3d04fc79b9a351d85a8
#
_cell.length_a   1.000
_cell.length_b   1.000
_cell.length_c   1.000
_cell.angle_alpha   90.00
_cell.angle_beta   90.00
_cell.angle_gamma   90.00
#
_symmetry.space_group_name_H-M   'P 1'
#
loop_
_entity.id
_entity.type
_entity.pdbx_description
1 polymer ?
#
loop_
_entity_poly.entity_id
_entity_poly.type
_entity_poly.pdbx_seq_one_letter_code
_entity_poly.pdbx_strand_id
1 'polypeptide(L)'
;EGFEPPTAAVCFYRAYVQSGETRPVEMLIEALAAEGVRTLPLFVSSLKEAVSIETVRAAFADIRPEIVLNATSFAVSAPGAGRKPTVLDETGAPVLQVIFSGSSREAWEASGQGLTARDLGMNVSLPEVDGRVLSRAVSFKAAARYDERVETNIVSLDPVEDRIRFAAQLAAGWERLRRAKPQERRIALVMANYPNRDGRLGNGVGLDTP
;
A
#
# COMPACT_ATOMS: atom_id res chain seq x y z
N GLU A 1 -12.90 3.28 -29.95
CA GLU A 1 -11.71 3.39 -29.07
C GLU A 1 -11.84 2.28 -28.03
N GLY A 2 -10.95 1.27 -28.08
CA GLY A 2 -10.99 0.14 -27.17
C GLY A 2 -10.66 0.59 -25.75
N PHE A 3 -11.53 0.27 -24.81
CA PHE A 3 -11.30 0.54 -23.39
C PHE A 3 -10.12 -0.34 -22.92
N GLU A 4 -8.94 0.26 -22.73
CA GLU A 4 -7.83 -0.45 -22.12
C GLU A 4 -8.06 -0.55 -20.61
N PRO A 5 -8.00 -1.79 -20.05
CA PRO A 5 -8.15 -1.95 -18.60
C PRO A 5 -7.06 -1.17 -17.84
N PRO A 6 -7.39 -0.59 -16.69
CA PRO A 6 -6.44 0.14 -15.87
C PRO A 6 -5.29 -0.77 -15.41
N THR A 7 -4.13 -0.19 -15.19
CA THR A 7 -2.96 -0.93 -14.72
C THR A 7 -2.51 -0.43 -13.35
N ALA A 8 -2.38 -1.38 -12.42
CA ALA A 8 -1.77 -1.17 -11.11
C ALA A 8 -0.33 -1.70 -11.11
N ALA A 9 0.63 -0.90 -10.67
CA ALA A 9 1.95 -1.43 -10.33
C ALA A 9 1.94 -2.00 -8.90
N VAL A 10 2.51 -3.18 -8.70
CA VAL A 10 2.73 -3.77 -7.37
C VAL A 10 4.24 -3.86 -7.14
N CYS A 11 4.76 -2.96 -6.31
CA CYS A 11 6.17 -2.88 -5.99
C CYS A 11 6.48 -3.57 -4.67
N PHE A 12 7.42 -4.53 -4.67
CA PHE A 12 7.76 -5.33 -3.50
C PHE A 12 9.25 -5.69 -3.47
N TYR A 13 9.73 -6.26 -2.35
CA TYR A 13 11.14 -6.61 -2.25
C TYR A 13 11.51 -7.87 -3.04
N ARG A 14 12.66 -7.82 -3.74
CA ARG A 14 13.28 -8.96 -4.42
C ARG A 14 13.50 -10.15 -3.49
N ALA A 15 13.72 -9.89 -2.20
CA ALA A 15 13.90 -10.94 -1.19
C ALA A 15 12.73 -11.94 -1.16
N TYR A 16 11.49 -11.51 -1.41
CA TYR A 16 10.34 -12.42 -1.47
C TYR A 16 10.41 -13.39 -2.65
N VAL A 17 10.92 -12.94 -3.81
CA VAL A 17 11.15 -13.82 -4.96
C VAL A 17 12.26 -14.81 -4.65
N GLN A 18 13.36 -14.36 -4.04
CA GLN A 18 14.51 -15.19 -3.72
C GLN A 18 14.20 -16.26 -2.65
N SER A 19 13.31 -15.96 -1.72
CA SER A 19 12.88 -16.91 -0.68
C SER A 19 11.69 -17.80 -1.09
N GLY A 20 11.05 -17.51 -2.23
CA GLY A 20 9.82 -18.21 -2.65
C GLY A 20 8.56 -17.75 -1.90
N GLU A 21 8.62 -16.62 -1.16
CA GLU A 21 7.53 -16.08 -0.35
C GLU A 21 6.66 -15.08 -1.15
N THR A 22 6.23 -15.48 -2.34
CA THR A 22 5.48 -14.63 -3.29
C THR A 22 3.96 -14.65 -3.09
N ARG A 23 3.45 -15.55 -2.27
CA ARG A 23 2.00 -15.77 -2.12
C ARG A 23 1.17 -14.51 -1.84
N PRO A 24 1.58 -13.55 -0.97
CA PRO A 24 0.83 -12.31 -0.78
C PRO A 24 0.74 -11.44 -2.05
N VAL A 25 1.80 -11.43 -2.86
CA VAL A 25 1.84 -10.70 -4.14
C VAL A 25 0.92 -11.37 -5.16
N GLU A 26 0.98 -12.70 -5.27
CA GLU A 26 0.11 -13.47 -6.17
C GLU A 26 -1.36 -13.23 -5.86
N MET A 27 -1.74 -13.29 -4.59
CA MET A 27 -3.12 -13.01 -4.16
C MET A 27 -3.55 -11.56 -4.41
N LEU A 28 -2.63 -10.58 -4.30
CA LEU A 28 -2.92 -9.20 -4.69
C LEU A 28 -3.17 -9.08 -6.20
N ILE A 29 -2.39 -9.78 -7.02
CA ILE A 29 -2.56 -9.82 -8.48
C ILE A 29 -3.93 -10.45 -8.83
N GLU A 30 -4.26 -11.59 -8.22
CA GLU A 30 -5.54 -12.28 -8.40
C GLU A 30 -6.72 -11.36 -7.99
N ALA A 31 -6.61 -10.68 -6.86
CA ALA A 31 -7.65 -9.78 -6.36
C ALA A 31 -7.81 -8.51 -7.23
N LEU A 32 -6.71 -7.93 -7.73
CA LEU A 32 -6.77 -6.81 -8.68
C LEU A 32 -7.41 -7.22 -10.01
N ALA A 33 -7.07 -8.42 -10.51
CA ALA A 33 -7.68 -8.95 -11.71
C ALA A 33 -9.19 -9.16 -11.55
N ALA A 34 -9.66 -9.60 -10.38
CA ALA A 34 -11.08 -9.73 -10.06
C ALA A 34 -11.81 -8.36 -10.06
N GLU A 35 -11.12 -7.27 -9.78
CA GLU A 35 -11.63 -5.88 -9.87
C GLU A 35 -11.46 -5.29 -11.29
N GLY A 36 -10.99 -6.06 -12.27
CA GLY A 36 -10.78 -5.61 -13.65
C GLY A 36 -9.52 -4.76 -13.86
N VAL A 37 -8.57 -4.83 -12.94
CA VAL A 37 -7.31 -4.08 -12.97
C VAL A 37 -6.16 -5.00 -13.39
N ARG A 38 -5.44 -4.65 -14.46
CA ARG A 38 -4.20 -5.33 -14.84
C ARG A 38 -3.11 -5.03 -13.84
N THR A 39 -2.18 -5.95 -13.65
CA THR A 39 -1.09 -5.76 -12.70
C THR A 39 0.26 -5.79 -13.39
N LEU A 40 1.12 -4.83 -13.04
CA LEU A 40 2.54 -4.78 -13.34
C LEU A 40 3.31 -5.10 -12.05
N PRO A 41 3.70 -6.37 -11.80
CA PRO A 41 4.50 -6.70 -10.63
C PRO A 41 5.96 -6.28 -10.85
N LEU A 42 6.52 -5.56 -9.87
CA LEU A 42 7.88 -5.05 -9.90
C LEU A 42 8.59 -5.39 -8.59
N PHE A 43 9.69 -6.13 -8.67
CA PHE A 43 10.52 -6.36 -7.49
C PHE A 43 11.77 -5.50 -7.49
N VAL A 44 12.12 -4.99 -6.33
CA VAL A 44 13.27 -4.11 -6.12
C VAL A 44 14.11 -4.58 -4.92
N SER A 45 15.40 -4.34 -4.96
CA SER A 45 16.24 -4.52 -3.77
C SER A 45 16.02 -3.37 -2.78
N SER A 46 15.92 -2.14 -3.32
CA SER A 46 15.63 -0.93 -2.56
C SER A 46 15.22 0.19 -3.51
N LEU A 47 14.26 1.00 -3.13
CA LEU A 47 13.90 2.23 -3.85
C LEU A 47 14.96 3.34 -3.77
N LYS A 48 16.08 3.09 -3.08
CA LYS A 48 17.27 3.96 -3.01
C LYS A 48 18.40 3.51 -3.95
N GLU A 49 18.29 2.31 -4.52
CA GLU A 49 19.31 1.73 -5.37
C GLU A 49 19.11 2.16 -6.83
N ALA A 50 20.16 2.63 -7.49
CA ALA A 50 20.09 3.16 -8.86
C ALA A 50 19.49 2.15 -9.85
N VAL A 51 19.91 0.90 -9.81
CA VAL A 51 19.40 -0.16 -10.70
C VAL A 51 17.90 -0.38 -10.50
N SER A 52 17.44 -0.42 -9.25
CA SER A 52 16.02 -0.56 -8.92
C SER A 52 15.19 0.64 -9.41
N ILE A 53 15.73 1.86 -9.21
CA ILE A 53 15.09 3.11 -9.68
C ILE A 53 14.96 3.11 -11.20
N GLU A 54 16.01 2.80 -11.92
CA GLU A 54 16.02 2.76 -13.39
C GLU A 54 15.08 1.68 -13.95
N THR A 55 15.03 0.52 -13.30
CA THR A 55 14.13 -0.58 -13.68
C THR A 55 12.66 -0.15 -13.54
N VAL A 56 12.30 0.46 -12.40
CA VAL A 56 10.93 0.96 -12.17
C VAL A 56 10.61 2.08 -13.17
N ARG A 57 11.54 3.01 -13.40
CA ARG A 57 11.35 4.11 -14.35
C ARG A 57 11.12 3.61 -15.77
N ALA A 58 11.92 2.66 -16.25
CA ALA A 58 11.75 2.05 -17.57
C ALA A 58 10.38 1.37 -17.70
N ALA A 59 9.99 0.58 -16.70
CA ALA A 59 8.68 -0.07 -16.68
C ALA A 59 7.52 0.93 -16.67
N PHE A 60 7.65 2.06 -15.94
CA PHE A 60 6.63 3.10 -15.87
C PHE A 60 6.57 3.96 -17.15
N ALA A 61 7.68 4.08 -17.89
CA ALA A 61 7.69 4.74 -19.20
C ALA A 61 6.94 3.92 -20.26
N ASP A 62 7.05 2.60 -20.19
CA ASP A 62 6.37 1.67 -21.11
C ASP A 62 4.91 1.46 -20.71
N ILE A 63 4.67 1.15 -19.43
CA ILE A 63 3.34 0.89 -18.88
C ILE A 63 3.04 1.96 -17.83
N ARG A 64 2.32 2.99 -18.18
CA ARG A 64 1.97 4.10 -17.27
C ARG A 64 0.92 3.66 -16.23
N PRO A 65 1.30 3.12 -15.06
CA PRO A 65 0.32 2.67 -14.08
C PRO A 65 -0.52 3.84 -13.55
N GLU A 66 -1.78 3.56 -13.29
CA GLU A 66 -2.73 4.55 -12.78
C GLU A 66 -2.83 4.53 -11.25
N ILE A 67 -2.36 3.45 -10.65
CA ILE A 67 -2.25 3.26 -9.21
C ILE A 67 -0.99 2.44 -8.91
N VAL A 68 -0.34 2.73 -7.78
CA VAL A 68 0.81 1.95 -7.30
C VAL A 68 0.46 1.36 -5.93
N LEU A 69 0.61 0.06 -5.77
CA LEU A 69 0.60 -0.62 -4.48
C LEU A 69 2.06 -0.90 -4.10
N ASN A 70 2.53 -0.26 -3.04
CA ASN A 70 3.90 -0.43 -2.57
C ASN A 70 3.93 -1.28 -1.30
N ALA A 71 4.61 -2.42 -1.37
CA ALA A 71 4.85 -3.33 -0.25
C ALA A 71 6.30 -3.27 0.26
N THR A 72 7.06 -2.21 -0.12
CA THR A 72 8.38 -1.97 0.49
C THR A 72 8.23 -1.10 1.73
N SER A 73 9.12 -1.32 2.69
CA SER A 73 9.21 -0.54 3.94
C SER A 73 10.10 0.69 3.77
N PHE A 74 10.17 1.51 4.81
CA PHE A 74 11.02 2.71 4.90
C PHE A 74 10.63 3.84 3.94
N ALA A 75 11.25 5.00 4.16
CA ALA A 75 11.19 6.15 3.27
C ALA A 75 12.42 6.21 2.37
N VAL A 76 12.25 6.77 1.19
CA VAL A 76 13.37 7.23 0.34
C VAL A 76 13.87 8.58 0.85
N SER A 77 12.95 9.46 1.22
CA SER A 77 13.23 10.77 1.80
C SER A 77 13.69 10.67 3.25
N ALA A 78 14.50 11.62 3.70
CA ALA A 78 14.86 11.73 5.12
C ALA A 78 13.74 12.45 5.90
N PRO A 79 13.35 11.95 7.07
CA PRO A 79 12.40 12.65 7.93
C PRO A 79 12.88 14.08 8.25
N GLY A 80 11.98 15.05 8.16
CA GLY A 80 12.28 16.46 8.41
C GLY A 80 12.96 17.23 7.26
N ALA A 81 13.40 16.58 6.21
CA ALA A 81 14.08 17.23 5.06
C ALA A 81 13.12 17.72 3.95
N GLY A 82 11.83 17.68 4.17
CA GLY A 82 10.82 17.92 3.14
C GLY A 82 10.68 16.73 2.18
N ARG A 83 9.47 16.52 1.67
CA ARG A 83 9.16 15.43 0.74
C ARG A 83 9.89 15.66 -0.59
N LYS A 84 10.58 14.63 -1.07
CA LYS A 84 11.11 14.57 -2.44
C LYS A 84 10.32 13.52 -3.22
N PRO A 85 9.95 13.81 -4.49
CA PRO A 85 9.34 12.79 -5.34
C PRO A 85 10.26 11.57 -5.46
N THR A 86 9.66 10.40 -5.38
CA THR A 86 10.33 9.10 -5.60
C THR A 86 10.05 8.61 -7.01
N VAL A 87 10.71 7.55 -7.45
CA VAL A 87 10.40 6.93 -8.75
C VAL A 87 8.96 6.45 -8.85
N LEU A 88 8.31 6.13 -7.71
CA LEU A 88 6.90 5.72 -7.70
C LEU A 88 5.93 6.87 -7.99
N ASP A 89 6.37 8.12 -7.86
CA ASP A 89 5.57 9.33 -8.11
C ASP A 89 5.60 9.77 -9.59
N GLU A 90 6.51 9.22 -10.42
CA GLU A 90 6.78 9.73 -11.78
C GLU A 90 5.57 9.70 -12.73
N THR A 91 4.62 8.81 -12.52
CA THR A 91 3.36 8.76 -13.30
C THR A 91 2.27 9.67 -12.74
N GLY A 92 2.48 10.30 -11.59
CA GLY A 92 1.46 11.01 -10.83
C GLY A 92 0.34 10.10 -10.31
N ALA A 93 0.56 8.79 -10.28
CA ALA A 93 -0.37 7.83 -9.70
C ALA A 93 -0.35 7.90 -8.17
N PRO A 94 -1.50 7.74 -7.47
CA PRO A 94 -1.50 7.55 -6.04
C PRO A 94 -0.68 6.31 -5.66
N VAL A 95 0.09 6.40 -4.56
CA VAL A 95 0.88 5.30 -4.04
C VAL A 95 0.25 4.80 -2.74
N LEU A 96 -0.37 3.63 -2.79
CA LEU A 96 -0.94 2.96 -1.62
C LEU A 96 0.14 2.12 -0.92
N GLN A 97 0.31 2.32 0.38
CA GLN A 97 1.18 1.48 1.20
C GLN A 97 0.42 0.23 1.63
N VAL A 98 0.88 -0.93 1.16
CA VAL A 98 0.41 -2.25 1.56
C VAL A 98 1.44 -2.85 2.49
N ILE A 99 1.00 -3.45 3.62
CA ILE A 99 1.92 -3.91 4.65
C ILE A 99 1.98 -5.43 4.68
N PHE A 100 3.20 -5.98 4.55
CA PHE A 100 3.53 -7.34 4.95
C PHE A 100 4.14 -7.26 6.35
N SER A 101 3.33 -7.57 7.36
CA SER A 101 3.71 -7.42 8.78
C SER A 101 4.83 -8.38 9.18
N GLY A 102 5.75 -7.88 9.99
CA GLY A 102 6.81 -8.67 10.58
C GLY A 102 6.37 -9.50 11.81
N SER A 103 5.13 -9.32 12.30
CA SER A 103 4.53 -10.07 13.41
C SER A 103 3.60 -11.16 12.93
N SER A 104 3.25 -12.11 13.82
CA SER A 104 2.25 -13.12 13.51
C SER A 104 0.83 -12.53 13.56
N ARG A 105 -0.09 -13.22 12.88
CA ARG A 105 -1.52 -12.86 12.90
C ARG A 105 -2.11 -12.98 14.29
N GLU A 106 -1.79 -14.04 15.02
CA GLU A 106 -2.28 -14.27 16.38
C GLU A 106 -1.83 -13.16 17.34
N ALA A 107 -0.56 -12.74 17.24
CA ALA A 107 -0.04 -11.63 18.05
C ALA A 107 -0.75 -10.30 17.71
N TRP A 108 -1.04 -10.07 16.45
CA TRP A 108 -1.79 -8.88 16.00
C TRP A 108 -3.25 -8.93 16.48
N GLU A 109 -3.95 -10.06 16.36
CA GLU A 109 -5.34 -10.23 16.79
C GLU A 109 -5.49 -10.13 18.32
N ALA A 110 -4.51 -10.61 19.07
CA ALA A 110 -4.49 -10.53 20.53
C ALA A 110 -4.17 -9.13 21.06
N SER A 111 -3.64 -8.24 20.21
CA SER A 111 -3.22 -6.90 20.62
C SER A 111 -4.32 -5.86 20.39
N GLY A 112 -4.76 -5.18 21.45
CA GLY A 112 -5.62 -4.00 21.34
C GLY A 112 -4.93 -2.77 20.69
N GLN A 113 -3.61 -2.82 20.48
CA GLN A 113 -2.82 -1.75 19.86
C GLN A 113 -2.68 -1.89 18.33
N GLY A 114 -3.08 -3.04 17.75
CA GLY A 114 -2.92 -3.31 16.32
C GLY A 114 -1.50 -3.74 15.94
N LEU A 115 -0.90 -3.08 14.94
CA LEU A 115 0.47 -3.39 14.49
C LEU A 115 1.51 -3.05 15.56
N THR A 116 2.62 -3.80 15.56
CA THR A 116 3.74 -3.53 16.48
C THR A 116 4.37 -2.17 16.22
N ALA A 117 5.05 -1.60 17.23
CA ALA A 117 5.78 -0.34 17.08
C ALA A 117 6.80 -0.39 15.92
N ARG A 118 7.43 -1.55 15.70
CA ARG A 118 8.35 -1.77 14.58
C ARG A 118 7.62 -1.68 13.24
N ASP A 119 6.49 -2.36 13.07
CA ASP A 119 5.70 -2.30 11.85
C ASP A 119 5.15 -0.90 11.60
N LEU A 120 4.67 -0.22 12.64
CA LEU A 120 4.22 1.17 12.55
C LEU A 120 5.34 2.10 12.10
N GLY A 121 6.53 1.99 12.67
CA GLY A 121 7.68 2.81 12.26
C GLY A 121 8.09 2.56 10.82
N MET A 122 8.31 1.28 10.45
CA MET A 122 8.90 0.91 9.16
C MET A 122 7.90 0.92 8.01
N ASN A 123 6.63 0.57 8.25
CA ASN A 123 5.64 0.34 7.21
C ASN A 123 4.52 1.39 7.16
N VAL A 124 4.45 2.28 8.14
CA VAL A 124 3.47 3.38 8.19
C VAL A 124 4.17 4.72 8.23
N SER A 125 4.81 5.06 9.37
CA SER A 125 5.35 6.41 9.61
C SER A 125 6.45 6.82 8.62
N LEU A 126 7.39 5.91 8.30
CA LEU A 126 8.43 6.22 7.32
C LEU A 126 7.88 6.30 5.88
N PRO A 127 7.05 5.36 5.38
CA PRO A 127 6.41 5.51 4.08
C PRO A 127 5.58 6.80 3.92
N GLU A 128 4.95 7.28 5.00
CA GLU A 128 4.18 8.53 5.02
C GLU A 128 5.05 9.77 4.71
N VAL A 129 6.34 9.74 5.07
CA VAL A 129 7.30 10.80 4.71
C VAL A 129 7.42 10.97 3.19
N ASP A 130 7.27 9.89 2.43
CA ASP A 130 7.24 9.91 0.96
C ASP A 130 5.82 10.20 0.39
N GLY A 131 4.84 10.50 1.24
CA GLY A 131 3.46 10.80 0.83
C GLY A 131 2.67 9.57 0.39
N ARG A 132 3.05 8.38 0.83
CA ARG A 132 2.30 7.15 0.55
C ARG A 132 1.04 7.08 1.40
N VAL A 133 -0.06 6.65 0.80
CA VAL A 133 -1.35 6.55 1.48
C VAL A 133 -1.47 5.17 2.10
N LEU A 134 -1.63 5.11 3.42
CA LEU A 134 -1.78 3.85 4.13
C LEU A 134 -3.04 3.10 3.67
N SER A 135 -2.87 1.82 3.31
CA SER A 135 -3.96 0.86 3.14
C SER A 135 -4.12 0.03 4.42
N ARG A 136 -3.63 -1.20 4.41
CA ARG A 136 -3.64 -2.07 5.61
C ARG A 136 -2.58 -3.15 5.54
N ALA A 137 -2.35 -3.84 6.65
CA ALA A 137 -1.58 -5.07 6.64
C ALA A 137 -2.41 -6.18 5.96
N VAL A 138 -1.83 -6.82 4.95
CA VAL A 138 -2.49 -7.86 4.16
C VAL A 138 -1.85 -9.24 4.34
N SER A 139 -0.69 -9.29 4.98
CA SER A 139 0.01 -10.54 5.27
C SER A 139 0.76 -10.43 6.59
N PHE A 140 0.91 -11.55 7.28
CA PHE A 140 1.60 -11.69 8.55
C PHE A 140 2.63 -12.81 8.47
N LYS A 141 3.54 -12.89 9.45
CA LYS A 141 4.45 -14.04 9.55
C LYS A 141 3.74 -15.22 10.19
N ALA A 142 3.99 -16.41 9.65
CA ALA A 142 3.56 -17.67 10.22
C ALA A 142 4.72 -18.63 10.27
N ALA A 143 4.74 -19.55 11.28
CA ALA A 143 5.63 -20.68 11.28
C ALA A 143 5.06 -21.74 10.32
N ALA A 144 5.65 -21.87 9.12
CA ALA A 144 5.17 -22.82 8.14
C ALA A 144 5.50 -24.27 8.52
N ARG A 145 6.71 -24.51 9.03
CA ARG A 145 7.19 -25.84 9.46
C ARG A 145 8.43 -25.72 10.34
N TYR A 146 8.65 -26.70 11.19
CA TYR A 146 9.94 -26.91 11.82
C TYR A 146 10.84 -27.74 10.90
N ASP A 147 12.08 -27.31 10.69
CA ASP A 147 13.08 -28.07 9.93
C ASP A 147 14.14 -28.61 10.91
N GLU A 148 14.17 -29.93 11.05
CA GLU A 148 15.06 -30.63 12.00
C GLU A 148 16.55 -30.46 11.65
N ARG A 149 16.90 -30.24 10.36
CA ARG A 149 18.31 -30.12 9.92
C ARG A 149 18.94 -28.80 10.35
N VAL A 150 18.14 -27.76 10.51
CA VAL A 150 18.59 -26.44 10.95
C VAL A 150 17.99 -26.06 12.32
N GLU A 151 17.29 -26.99 12.94
CA GLU A 151 16.69 -26.88 14.29
C GLU A 151 15.89 -25.57 14.51
N THR A 152 15.16 -25.12 13.48
CA THR A 152 14.39 -23.89 13.55
C THR A 152 13.09 -23.97 12.77
N ASN A 153 12.16 -23.07 13.10
CA ASN A 153 10.95 -22.88 12.30
C ASN A 153 11.28 -22.11 11.01
N ILE A 154 10.90 -22.68 9.88
CA ILE A 154 10.87 -21.96 8.61
C ILE A 154 9.67 -21.02 8.65
N VAL A 155 9.93 -19.74 8.56
CA VAL A 155 8.89 -18.70 8.59
C VAL A 155 8.40 -18.46 7.17
N SER A 156 7.09 -18.40 7.01
CA SER A 156 6.42 -18.02 5.76
C SER A 156 5.59 -16.76 5.95
N LEU A 157 5.11 -16.20 4.84
CA LEU A 157 4.10 -15.15 4.85
C LEU A 157 2.70 -15.78 4.75
N ASP A 158 1.81 -15.39 5.66
CA ASP A 158 0.41 -15.80 5.72
C ASP A 158 -0.48 -14.62 5.26
N PRO A 159 -0.93 -14.62 4.00
CA PRO A 159 -1.80 -13.58 3.47
C PRO A 159 -3.24 -13.74 3.99
N VAL A 160 -3.90 -12.63 4.25
CA VAL A 160 -5.27 -12.56 4.77
C VAL A 160 -6.21 -12.09 3.67
N GLU A 161 -7.04 -13.00 3.19
CA GLU A 161 -7.84 -12.84 1.96
C GLU A 161 -8.74 -11.59 1.96
N ASP A 162 -9.51 -11.35 3.03
CA ASP A 162 -10.41 -10.20 3.14
C ASP A 162 -9.65 -8.87 3.11
N ARG A 163 -8.43 -8.86 3.67
CA ARG A 163 -7.56 -7.68 3.71
C ARG A 163 -6.90 -7.41 2.37
N ILE A 164 -6.52 -8.46 1.65
CA ILE A 164 -6.04 -8.38 0.26
C ILE A 164 -7.15 -7.86 -0.65
N ARG A 165 -8.35 -8.44 -0.55
CA ARG A 165 -9.52 -8.00 -1.32
C ARG A 165 -9.83 -6.53 -1.08
N PHE A 166 -9.81 -6.08 0.18
CA PHE A 166 -9.97 -4.67 0.50
C PHE A 166 -8.91 -3.78 -0.17
N ALA A 167 -7.63 -4.17 -0.14
CA ALA A 167 -6.56 -3.39 -0.77
C ALA A 167 -6.76 -3.28 -2.29
N ALA A 168 -7.19 -4.37 -2.94
CA ALA A 168 -7.51 -4.38 -4.37
C ALA A 168 -8.73 -3.48 -4.69
N GLN A 169 -9.79 -3.57 -3.91
CA GLN A 169 -10.99 -2.72 -4.04
C GLN A 169 -10.67 -1.24 -3.84
N LEU A 170 -9.82 -0.92 -2.85
CA LEU A 170 -9.35 0.44 -2.61
C LEU A 170 -8.56 0.96 -3.81
N ALA A 171 -7.65 0.15 -4.37
CA ALA A 171 -6.87 0.51 -5.55
C ALA A 171 -7.78 0.77 -6.77
N ALA A 172 -8.73 -0.13 -7.04
CA ALA A 172 -9.71 0.04 -8.10
C ALA A 172 -10.62 1.27 -7.88
N GLY A 173 -10.93 1.61 -6.63
CA GLY A 173 -11.66 2.83 -6.27
C GLY A 173 -10.89 4.10 -6.61
N TRP A 174 -9.60 4.15 -6.29
CA TRP A 174 -8.72 5.27 -6.62
C TRP A 174 -8.52 5.43 -8.14
N GLU A 175 -8.39 4.33 -8.86
CA GLU A 175 -8.30 4.31 -10.31
C GLU A 175 -9.57 4.90 -10.95
N ARG A 176 -10.75 4.40 -10.57
CA ARG A 176 -12.04 4.94 -11.04
C ARG A 176 -12.17 6.45 -10.77
N LEU A 177 -11.79 6.89 -9.57
CA LEU A 177 -11.81 8.31 -9.22
C LEU A 177 -10.87 9.14 -10.10
N ARG A 178 -9.70 8.60 -10.44
CA ARG A 178 -8.72 9.26 -11.29
C ARG A 178 -9.25 9.44 -12.72
N ARG A 179 -9.93 8.46 -13.28
CA ARG A 179 -10.55 8.50 -14.61
C ARG A 179 -11.83 9.33 -14.66
N ALA A 180 -12.54 9.45 -13.53
CA ALA A 180 -13.80 10.17 -13.47
C ALA A 180 -13.63 11.66 -13.80
N LYS A 181 -14.47 12.17 -14.69
CA LYS A 181 -14.55 13.61 -14.97
C LYS A 181 -15.00 14.36 -13.72
N PRO A 182 -14.61 15.63 -13.54
CA PRO A 182 -15.00 16.41 -12.37
C PRO A 182 -16.52 16.38 -12.08
N GLN A 183 -17.35 16.43 -13.13
CA GLN A 183 -18.81 16.43 -13.05
C GLN A 183 -19.40 15.08 -12.61
N GLU A 184 -18.65 13.99 -12.75
CA GLU A 184 -19.07 12.63 -12.39
C GLU A 184 -18.68 12.27 -10.95
N ARG A 185 -17.81 13.08 -10.33
CA ARG A 185 -17.31 12.84 -8.97
C ARG A 185 -18.39 13.13 -7.95
N ARG A 186 -18.58 12.20 -7.03
CA ARG A 186 -19.46 12.38 -5.87
C ARG A 186 -18.62 12.72 -4.66
N ILE A 187 -18.93 13.85 -4.03
CA ILE A 187 -18.19 14.36 -2.87
C ILE A 187 -19.14 14.29 -1.67
N ALA A 188 -18.67 13.66 -0.58
CA ALA A 188 -19.32 13.70 0.72
C ALA A 188 -18.52 14.60 1.64
N LEU A 189 -19.15 15.64 2.16
CA LEU A 189 -18.57 16.50 3.19
C LEU A 189 -19.10 16.06 4.55
N VAL A 190 -18.24 15.46 5.37
CA VAL A 190 -18.58 15.03 6.73
C VAL A 190 -18.13 16.11 7.70
N MET A 191 -19.08 16.82 8.28
CA MET A 191 -18.82 17.88 9.26
C MET A 191 -18.97 17.34 10.68
N ALA A 192 -18.00 17.66 11.55
CA ALA A 192 -18.08 17.32 12.96
C ALA A 192 -19.14 18.19 13.66
N ASN A 193 -19.85 17.60 14.62
CA ASN A 193 -20.71 18.30 15.56
C ASN A 193 -20.20 18.02 16.99
N TYR A 194 -19.09 18.68 17.34
CA TYR A 194 -18.49 18.56 18.67
C TYR A 194 -18.11 19.93 19.24
N PRO A 195 -18.49 20.25 20.48
CA PRO A 195 -19.50 19.55 21.29
C PRO A 195 -20.88 19.68 20.65
N ASN A 196 -21.75 18.67 20.84
CA ASN A 196 -23.11 18.59 20.26
C ASN A 196 -23.94 19.83 20.54
N ARG A 197 -23.89 20.82 19.65
CA ARG A 197 -24.68 22.05 19.69
C ARG A 197 -24.97 22.52 18.27
N ASP A 198 -26.22 22.86 17.98
CA ASP A 198 -26.65 23.26 16.64
C ASP A 198 -25.89 24.46 16.06
N GLY A 199 -25.44 25.38 16.92
CA GLY A 199 -24.63 26.54 16.51
C GLY A 199 -23.13 26.28 16.31
N ARG A 200 -22.68 24.99 16.28
CA ARG A 200 -21.27 24.63 16.13
C ARG A 200 -21.03 23.49 15.12
N LEU A 201 -21.95 23.29 14.21
CA LEU A 201 -21.81 22.35 13.11
C LEU A 201 -20.59 22.73 12.27
N GLY A 202 -19.69 21.75 12.06
CA GLY A 202 -18.47 21.95 11.30
C GLY A 202 -17.41 22.81 11.99
N ASN A 203 -17.59 23.20 13.25
CA ASN A 203 -16.60 23.99 13.97
C ASN A 203 -15.37 23.12 14.27
N GLY A 204 -14.20 23.59 13.87
CA GLY A 204 -12.91 22.96 14.12
C GLY A 204 -11.80 24.00 14.12
N VAL A 205 -10.65 23.67 14.72
CA VAL A 205 -9.50 24.57 14.71
C VAL A 205 -9.07 24.86 13.27
N GLY A 206 -9.15 26.12 12.86
CA GLY A 206 -8.76 26.56 11.50
C GLY A 206 -9.83 26.32 10.43
N LEU A 207 -11.01 25.84 10.77
CA LEU A 207 -12.15 25.76 9.85
C LEU A 207 -13.12 26.91 10.14
N ASP A 208 -13.31 27.77 9.14
CA ASP A 208 -14.33 28.81 9.15
C ASP A 208 -15.56 28.26 8.42
N THR A 209 -16.63 28.02 9.18
CA THR A 209 -17.91 27.57 8.63
C THR A 209 -18.87 28.75 8.56
N PRO A 210 -19.52 29.00 7.41
CA PRO A 210 -20.49 30.07 7.23
C PRO A 210 -21.73 29.92 8.10
#